data_c9146267717a727264dcbff4beea0968
#
_entry.id   c9146267717a727264dcbff4beea0968
#
_cell.length_a   1.000
_cell.length_b   1.000
_cell.length_c   1.000
_cell.angle_alpha   90.00
_cell.angle_beta   90.00
_cell.angle_gamma   90.00
#
_symmetry.space_group_name_H-M   'P 1'
#
loop_
_entity.id
_entity.type
_entity.pdbx_description
1 polymer ?
#
loop_
_entity_poly.entity_id
_entity_poly.type
_entity_poly.pdbx_seq_one_letter_code
_entity_poly.pdbx_strand_id
1 'polypeptide(L)'
;IPDIIHNFNLSDLAMAGFIPTSFFLAYAIMSIPAGLLIDRFGEKPILFGGFLMPFIGTILFACMHTYPMLLASSFIIGLGMAMLQTVLNPLQRTVGGEENYAFIAELAQFMFGIASFLSPLVYTYLIRELDPATYTAGKGFFIDLLADITPREMPWVSLYWVFTILLLVMLIAVGVSRFPKIELKEDEKSGSKDSYLALFKQKYVWLFFLGIFCYVSTEQGTSIFMSTFLEQYHGVNPQTDGAQAVSYFWGLMTAGCLVGMILLKLIDSKRLLQISGILTIILLLSALFGSKEVSMLAFPAVGFSISMMYSIVFSLALNSASQHHGSFAGILCSAIVGGAGGPMIVSTLADATSLRTGMLFILVFVGYITFIGFWARPLINNKTVRLKDLFKQR
;
A
#
# COMPACT_ATOMS: atom_id res chain seq x y z
N ILE A 1 7.67 11.20 10.32
CA ILE A 1 6.84 12.43 10.40
C ILE A 1 7.38 13.39 11.47
N PRO A 2 7.67 13.01 12.73
CA PRO A 2 8.18 13.96 13.73
C PRO A 2 9.41 14.74 13.26
N ASP A 3 10.40 14.08 12.69
CA ASP A 3 11.63 14.75 12.19
C ASP A 3 11.33 15.74 11.05
N ILE A 4 10.38 15.42 10.19
CA ILE A 4 9.93 16.30 9.10
C ILE A 4 9.28 17.58 9.68
N ILE A 5 8.38 17.40 10.65
CA ILE A 5 7.71 18.52 11.33
C ILE A 5 8.75 19.44 11.99
N HIS A 6 9.71 18.84 12.70
CA HIS A 6 10.76 19.57 13.41
C HIS A 6 11.71 20.30 12.44
N ASN A 7 12.24 19.61 11.43
CA ASN A 7 13.24 20.18 10.52
C ASN A 7 12.67 21.27 9.59
N PHE A 8 11.38 21.17 9.21
CA PHE A 8 10.73 22.17 8.35
C PHE A 8 9.88 23.19 9.13
N ASN A 9 9.90 23.16 10.47
CA ASN A 9 9.10 24.03 11.33
C ASN A 9 7.63 24.12 10.89
N LEU A 10 7.03 22.94 10.60
CA LEU A 10 5.65 22.90 10.14
C LEU A 10 4.71 23.29 11.28
N SER A 11 3.97 24.38 11.10
CA SER A 11 3.04 24.92 12.10
C SER A 11 1.80 24.05 12.30
N ASP A 12 1.40 23.32 11.25
CA ASP A 12 0.17 22.54 11.23
C ASP A 12 0.45 21.06 10.88
N LEU A 13 -0.19 20.17 11.63
CA LEU A 13 -0.16 18.73 11.34
C LEU A 13 -0.72 18.42 9.94
N ALA A 14 -1.63 19.26 9.45
CA ALA A 14 -2.17 19.19 8.10
C ALA A 14 -1.09 19.29 7.02
N MET A 15 -0.04 20.11 7.23
CA MET A 15 1.09 20.18 6.29
C MET A 15 1.81 18.83 6.18
N ALA A 16 2.05 18.13 7.28
CA ALA A 16 2.63 16.78 7.25
C ALA A 16 1.74 15.78 6.49
N GLY A 17 0.43 15.97 6.53
CA GLY A 17 -0.57 15.19 5.79
C GLY A 17 -0.51 15.35 4.27
N PHE A 18 0.03 16.47 3.75
CA PHE A 18 0.20 16.65 2.31
C PHE A 18 1.24 15.72 1.70
N ILE A 19 2.16 15.17 2.49
CA ILE A 19 3.19 14.23 1.99
C ILE A 19 2.53 12.94 1.49
N PRO A 20 1.80 12.17 2.32
CA PRO A 20 1.08 11.00 1.83
C PRO A 20 0.00 11.38 0.79
N THR A 21 -0.66 12.53 0.93
CA THR A 21 -1.63 13.01 -0.06
C THR A 21 -1.00 13.19 -1.43
N SER A 22 0.18 13.81 -1.54
CA SER A 22 0.92 13.97 -2.80
C SER A 22 1.24 12.62 -3.43
N PHE A 23 1.68 11.65 -2.63
CA PHE A 23 1.97 10.29 -3.09
C PHE A 23 0.73 9.59 -3.63
N PHE A 24 -0.37 9.57 -2.89
CA PHE A 24 -1.59 8.87 -3.29
C PHE A 24 -2.33 9.58 -4.43
N LEU A 25 -2.24 10.92 -4.54
CA LEU A 25 -2.80 11.67 -5.67
C LEU A 25 -2.15 11.26 -6.99
N ALA A 26 -0.87 10.91 -6.97
CA ALA A 26 -0.15 10.42 -8.14
C ALA A 26 -0.78 9.12 -8.71
N TYR A 27 -1.33 8.25 -7.86
CA TYR A 27 -2.05 7.05 -8.33
C TYR A 27 -3.30 7.39 -9.11
N ALA A 28 -4.09 8.37 -8.66
CA ALA A 28 -5.28 8.81 -9.39
C ALA A 28 -4.93 9.35 -10.79
N ILE A 29 -3.80 10.05 -10.89
CA ILE A 29 -3.38 10.72 -12.13
C ILE A 29 -2.70 9.74 -13.09
N MET A 30 -1.80 8.87 -12.60
CA MET A 30 -0.89 8.10 -13.45
C MET A 30 -1.40 6.71 -13.81
N SER A 31 -2.26 6.07 -13.01
CA SER A 31 -2.64 4.67 -13.23
C SER A 31 -3.29 4.42 -14.59
N ILE A 32 -4.23 5.28 -15.01
CA ILE A 32 -4.87 5.16 -16.33
C ILE A 32 -3.91 5.52 -17.47
N PRO A 33 -3.18 6.66 -17.43
CA PRO A 33 -2.13 6.93 -18.40
C PRO A 33 -1.07 5.82 -18.52
N ALA A 34 -0.64 5.23 -17.40
CA ALA A 34 0.29 4.10 -17.41
C ALA A 34 -0.25 2.92 -18.21
N GLY A 35 -1.53 2.56 -18.01
CA GLY A 35 -2.20 1.53 -18.81
C GLY A 35 -2.16 1.82 -20.30
N LEU A 36 -2.48 3.05 -20.71
CA LEU A 36 -2.42 3.47 -22.14
C LEU A 36 -0.98 3.47 -22.70
N LEU A 37 0.00 3.78 -21.87
CA LEU A 37 1.41 3.74 -22.26
C LEU A 37 1.90 2.28 -22.42
N ILE A 38 1.40 1.35 -21.61
CA ILE A 38 1.71 -0.08 -21.76
C ILE A 38 1.26 -0.58 -23.13
N ASP A 39 0.06 -0.23 -23.58
CA ASP A 39 -0.44 -0.62 -24.90
C ASP A 39 0.45 -0.13 -26.04
N ARG A 40 0.97 1.09 -25.91
CA ARG A 40 1.77 1.70 -26.97
C ARG A 40 3.21 1.25 -26.96
N PHE A 41 3.82 1.06 -25.79
CA PHE A 41 5.26 0.84 -25.63
C PHE A 41 5.61 -0.55 -25.09
N GLY A 42 4.61 -1.32 -24.62
CA GLY A 42 4.78 -2.59 -23.94
C GLY A 42 5.13 -2.44 -22.45
N GLU A 43 5.21 -3.56 -21.75
CA GLU A 43 5.37 -3.63 -20.30
C GLU A 43 6.77 -3.19 -19.84
N LYS A 44 7.84 -3.61 -20.54
CA LYS A 44 9.23 -3.36 -20.13
C LYS A 44 9.58 -1.87 -20.04
N PRO A 45 9.26 -1.00 -21.02
CA PRO A 45 9.53 0.43 -20.90
C PRO A 45 8.77 1.09 -19.75
N ILE A 46 7.54 0.64 -19.49
CA ILE A 46 6.71 1.20 -18.39
C ILE A 46 7.23 0.72 -17.04
N LEU A 47 7.66 -0.54 -16.95
CA LEU A 47 8.33 -1.06 -15.74
C LEU A 47 9.62 -0.30 -15.47
N PHE A 48 10.44 -0.03 -16.50
CA PHE A 48 11.65 0.79 -16.39
C PHE A 48 11.31 2.22 -15.93
N GLY A 49 10.31 2.87 -16.54
CA GLY A 49 9.81 4.18 -16.13
C GLY A 49 9.29 4.18 -14.69
N GLY A 50 8.64 3.08 -14.28
CA GLY A 50 8.14 2.87 -12.92
C GLY A 50 9.24 2.84 -11.86
N PHE A 51 10.46 2.41 -12.18
CA PHE A 51 11.63 2.53 -11.31
C PHE A 51 12.38 3.85 -11.51
N LEU A 52 12.37 4.42 -12.73
CA LEU A 52 13.04 5.68 -13.03
C LEU A 52 12.40 6.87 -12.31
N MET A 53 11.07 6.94 -12.24
CA MET A 53 10.39 8.02 -11.55
C MET A 53 10.74 8.08 -10.05
N PRO A 54 10.62 6.99 -9.26
CA PRO A 54 11.07 7.01 -7.88
C PRO A 54 12.56 7.31 -7.71
N PHE A 55 13.41 6.85 -8.63
CA PHE A 55 14.83 7.18 -8.63
C PHE A 55 15.06 8.69 -8.75
N ILE A 56 14.38 9.35 -9.69
CA ILE A 56 14.43 10.81 -9.84
C ILE A 56 13.88 11.49 -8.58
N GLY A 57 12.75 11.01 -8.05
CA GLY A 57 12.13 11.58 -6.86
C GLY A 57 13.04 11.50 -5.65
N THR A 58 13.68 10.35 -5.40
CA THR A 58 14.58 10.18 -4.25
C THR A 58 15.83 11.05 -4.36
N ILE A 59 16.46 11.15 -5.52
CA ILE A 59 17.59 12.05 -5.77
C ILE A 59 17.18 13.51 -5.59
N LEU A 60 16.05 13.91 -6.14
CA LEU A 60 15.56 15.28 -6.06
C LEU A 60 15.51 15.76 -4.61
N PHE A 61 14.91 14.98 -3.73
CA PHE A 61 14.85 15.32 -2.32
C PHE A 61 16.19 15.14 -1.61
N ALA A 62 16.95 14.09 -1.92
CA ALA A 62 18.27 13.86 -1.34
C ALA A 62 19.28 14.99 -1.64
N CYS A 63 19.10 15.74 -2.75
CA CYS A 63 19.92 16.90 -3.11
C CYS A 63 19.31 18.23 -2.69
N MET A 64 17.98 18.34 -2.59
CA MET A 64 17.26 19.59 -2.35
C MET A 64 16.32 19.47 -1.15
N HIS A 65 16.85 19.73 0.04
CA HIS A 65 16.19 19.49 1.33
C HIS A 65 15.18 20.59 1.69
N THR A 66 14.15 20.79 0.86
CA THR A 66 13.08 21.75 1.15
C THR A 66 11.72 21.05 1.19
N TYR A 67 10.78 21.59 1.96
CA TYR A 67 9.44 21.01 2.06
C TYR A 67 8.71 20.92 0.70
N PRO A 68 8.73 21.92 -0.21
CA PRO A 68 8.16 21.77 -1.54
C PRO A 68 8.80 20.64 -2.36
N MET A 69 10.13 20.44 -2.22
CA MET A 69 10.82 19.34 -2.89
C MET A 69 10.46 17.98 -2.31
N LEU A 70 10.16 17.89 -1.01
CA LEU A 70 9.65 16.70 -0.38
C LEU A 70 8.29 16.29 -0.96
N LEU A 71 7.38 17.27 -1.14
CA LEU A 71 6.08 17.04 -1.77
C LEU A 71 6.23 16.63 -3.23
N ALA A 72 7.07 17.32 -4.01
CA ALA A 72 7.35 16.98 -5.40
C ALA A 72 7.98 15.58 -5.53
N SER A 73 8.96 15.27 -4.68
CA SER A 73 9.56 13.94 -4.58
C SER A 73 8.51 12.85 -4.32
N SER A 74 7.68 13.05 -3.29
CA SER A 74 6.61 12.12 -2.93
C SER A 74 5.64 11.89 -4.09
N PHE A 75 5.27 12.95 -4.81
CA PHE A 75 4.42 12.86 -5.98
C PHE A 75 5.08 12.07 -7.12
N ILE A 76 6.36 12.37 -7.44
CA ILE A 76 7.12 11.68 -8.49
C ILE A 76 7.30 10.19 -8.14
N ILE A 77 7.60 9.87 -6.88
CA ILE A 77 7.67 8.49 -6.38
C ILE A 77 6.32 7.79 -6.59
N GLY A 78 5.21 8.47 -6.23
CA GLY A 78 3.87 7.96 -6.42
C GLY A 78 3.52 7.68 -7.89
N LEU A 79 3.95 8.54 -8.85
CA LEU A 79 3.79 8.29 -10.29
C LEU A 79 4.45 6.98 -10.70
N GLY A 80 5.70 6.75 -10.28
CA GLY A 80 6.41 5.51 -10.58
C GLY A 80 5.76 4.28 -9.95
N MET A 81 5.31 4.38 -8.71
CA MET A 81 4.62 3.28 -8.03
C MET A 81 3.29 2.93 -8.72
N ALA A 82 2.55 3.93 -9.20
CA ALA A 82 1.33 3.71 -10.00
C ALA A 82 1.65 2.97 -11.31
N MET A 83 2.75 3.34 -12.00
CA MET A 83 3.21 2.64 -13.19
C MET A 83 3.55 1.19 -12.89
N LEU A 84 4.33 0.91 -11.83
CA LEU A 84 4.69 -0.44 -11.41
C LEU A 84 3.45 -1.29 -11.11
N GLN A 85 2.51 -0.79 -10.33
CA GLN A 85 1.28 -1.52 -9.98
C GLN A 85 0.43 -1.84 -11.22
N THR A 86 0.32 -0.91 -12.16
CA THR A 86 -0.45 -1.10 -13.38
C THR A 86 0.15 -2.19 -14.28
N VAL A 87 1.49 -2.33 -14.31
CA VAL A 87 2.17 -3.42 -15.03
C VAL A 87 2.06 -4.74 -14.27
N LEU A 88 2.32 -4.73 -12.97
CA LEU A 88 2.48 -5.95 -12.17
C LEU A 88 1.16 -6.71 -11.97
N ASN A 89 0.03 -6.02 -11.79
CA ASN A 89 -1.22 -6.70 -11.49
C ASN A 89 -1.72 -7.62 -12.62
N PRO A 90 -1.80 -7.20 -13.90
CA PRO A 90 -2.14 -8.11 -15.00
C PRO A 90 -1.09 -9.22 -15.20
N LEU A 91 0.20 -8.87 -15.02
CA LEU A 91 1.30 -9.83 -15.14
C LEU A 91 1.18 -10.96 -14.11
N GLN A 92 0.88 -10.64 -12.86
CA GLN A 92 0.64 -11.62 -11.79
C GLN A 92 -0.52 -12.56 -12.14
N ARG A 93 -1.60 -12.03 -12.75
CA ARG A 93 -2.75 -12.83 -13.19
C ARG A 93 -2.38 -13.79 -14.32
N THR A 94 -1.61 -13.32 -15.30
CA THR A 94 -1.15 -14.12 -16.44
C THR A 94 -0.21 -15.25 -15.99
N VAL A 95 0.80 -14.92 -15.16
CA VAL A 95 1.82 -15.88 -14.68
C VAL A 95 1.24 -16.86 -13.66
N GLY A 96 0.41 -16.40 -12.75
CA GLY A 96 -0.20 -17.21 -11.68
C GLY A 96 -1.41 -18.02 -12.13
N GLY A 97 -2.01 -17.65 -13.24
CA GLY A 97 -3.31 -18.15 -13.70
C GLY A 97 -4.49 -17.49 -12.95
N GLU A 98 -5.62 -17.40 -13.63
CA GLU A 98 -6.80 -16.70 -13.15
C GLU A 98 -7.36 -17.25 -11.83
N GLU A 99 -7.34 -18.56 -11.68
CA GLU A 99 -7.78 -19.27 -10.46
C GLU A 99 -6.85 -19.05 -9.24
N ASN A 100 -5.56 -18.76 -9.48
CA ASN A 100 -4.57 -18.56 -8.44
C ASN A 100 -4.23 -17.07 -8.22
N TYR A 101 -4.85 -16.18 -8.96
CA TYR A 101 -4.49 -14.77 -8.93
C TYR A 101 -4.53 -14.18 -7.51
N ALA A 102 -5.58 -14.44 -6.73
CA ALA A 102 -5.66 -13.96 -5.35
C ALA A 102 -4.47 -14.43 -4.49
N PHE A 103 -4.01 -15.68 -4.66
CA PHE A 103 -2.84 -16.21 -3.96
C PHE A 103 -1.54 -15.48 -4.37
N ILE A 104 -1.35 -15.26 -5.68
CA ILE A 104 -0.15 -14.57 -6.19
C ILE A 104 -0.14 -13.09 -5.79
N ALA A 105 -1.29 -12.43 -5.85
CA ALA A 105 -1.45 -11.05 -5.39
C ALA A 105 -1.15 -10.93 -3.88
N GLU A 106 -1.58 -11.92 -3.08
CA GLU A 106 -1.29 -11.98 -1.66
C GLU A 106 0.20 -12.22 -1.37
N LEU A 107 0.89 -13.03 -2.19
CA LEU A 107 2.34 -13.19 -2.11
C LEU A 107 3.07 -11.87 -2.37
N ALA A 108 2.60 -11.07 -3.32
CA ALA A 108 3.17 -9.73 -3.57
C ALA A 108 2.93 -8.78 -2.40
N GLN A 109 1.75 -8.83 -1.78
CA GLN A 109 1.45 -8.06 -0.56
C GLN A 109 2.33 -8.48 0.62
N PHE A 110 2.62 -9.78 0.75
CA PHE A 110 3.57 -10.27 1.75
C PHE A 110 4.98 -9.68 1.55
N MET A 111 5.48 -9.63 0.30
CA MET A 111 6.78 -8.99 0.00
C MET A 111 6.77 -7.49 0.33
N PHE A 112 5.66 -6.80 0.01
CA PHE A 112 5.45 -5.41 0.43
C PHE A 112 5.47 -5.25 1.95
N GLY A 113 4.80 -6.16 2.67
CA GLY A 113 4.79 -6.18 4.14
C GLY A 113 6.18 -6.35 4.75
N ILE A 114 7.02 -7.26 4.21
CA ILE A 114 8.42 -7.41 4.64
C ILE A 114 9.19 -6.09 4.47
N ALA A 115 9.05 -5.44 3.33
CA ALA A 115 9.72 -4.16 3.06
C ALA A 115 9.24 -3.06 4.03
N SER A 116 7.94 -3.02 4.32
CA SER A 116 7.34 -2.09 5.28
C SER A 116 7.82 -2.33 6.70
N PHE A 117 8.07 -3.59 7.08
CA PHE A 117 8.65 -3.96 8.38
C PHE A 117 10.14 -3.60 8.49
N LEU A 118 10.89 -3.82 7.41
CA LEU A 118 12.34 -3.55 7.39
C LEU A 118 12.65 -2.05 7.35
N SER A 119 11.83 -1.25 6.67
CA SER A 119 12.08 0.17 6.45
C SER A 119 12.29 0.98 7.76
N PRO A 120 11.45 0.86 8.81
CA PRO A 120 11.68 1.52 10.08
C PRO A 120 12.97 1.07 10.79
N LEU A 121 13.37 -0.20 10.64
CA LEU A 121 14.59 -0.72 11.24
C LEU A 121 15.83 -0.10 10.57
N VAL A 122 15.82 -0.03 9.23
CA VAL A 122 16.88 0.64 8.47
C VAL A 122 16.93 2.13 8.83
N TYR A 123 15.78 2.79 8.91
CA TYR A 123 15.67 4.19 9.33
C TYR A 123 16.28 4.43 10.71
N THR A 124 15.89 3.66 11.71
CA THR A 124 16.41 3.79 13.10
C THR A 124 17.91 3.52 13.15
N TYR A 125 18.38 2.50 12.40
CA TYR A 125 19.81 2.20 12.30
C TYR A 125 20.58 3.38 11.71
N LEU A 126 20.13 3.95 10.59
CA LEU A 126 20.79 5.05 9.92
C LEU A 126 20.84 6.32 10.79
N ILE A 127 19.72 6.69 11.43
CA ILE A 127 19.69 7.84 12.35
C ILE A 127 20.70 7.66 13.49
N ARG A 128 20.74 6.48 14.08
CA ARG A 128 21.66 6.19 15.18
C ARG A 128 23.13 6.24 14.73
N GLU A 129 23.47 5.66 13.57
CA GLU A 129 24.83 5.60 13.08
C GLU A 129 25.34 6.96 12.55
N LEU A 130 24.45 7.81 12.07
CA LEU A 130 24.73 9.14 11.51
C LEU A 130 24.42 10.30 12.49
N ASP A 131 24.11 9.99 13.75
CA ASP A 131 23.86 11.02 14.77
C ASP A 131 25.09 11.91 14.93
N PRO A 132 24.97 13.25 14.69
CA PRO A 132 26.09 14.19 14.78
C PRO A 132 26.83 14.18 16.14
N ALA A 133 26.10 13.81 17.21
CA ALA A 133 26.67 13.76 18.56
C ALA A 133 27.56 12.53 18.80
N THR A 134 27.35 11.44 18.08
CA THR A 134 28.01 10.14 18.33
C THR A 134 28.74 9.59 17.11
N TYR A 135 28.61 10.23 15.95
CA TYR A 135 29.30 9.79 14.74
C TYR A 135 30.80 9.98 14.84
N THR A 136 31.54 8.91 14.55
CA THR A 136 33.00 8.91 14.35
C THR A 136 33.31 8.27 13.02
N ALA A 137 34.21 8.86 12.23
CA ALA A 137 34.66 8.28 10.97
C ALA A 137 35.30 6.91 11.16
N GLY A 138 35.17 6.01 10.16
CA GLY A 138 35.70 4.65 10.21
C GLY A 138 34.69 3.58 10.62
N LYS A 139 33.42 3.88 10.66
CA LYS A 139 32.32 2.89 10.86
C LYS A 139 32.10 1.95 9.69
N GLY A 140 32.75 2.21 8.54
CA GLY A 140 32.69 1.41 7.33
C GLY A 140 32.33 2.26 6.10
N PHE A 141 32.81 1.82 4.94
CA PHE A 141 32.71 2.57 3.68
C PHE A 141 31.31 3.12 3.40
N PHE A 142 30.27 2.31 3.63
CA PHE A 142 28.90 2.71 3.32
C PHE A 142 28.34 3.80 4.28
N ILE A 143 28.61 3.66 5.57
CA ILE A 143 28.16 4.65 6.57
C ILE A 143 28.95 5.94 6.42
N ASP A 144 30.27 5.85 6.20
CA ASP A 144 31.10 7.04 6.01
C ASP A 144 30.72 7.79 4.73
N LEU A 145 30.41 7.09 3.62
CA LEU A 145 29.87 7.69 2.41
C LEU A 145 28.54 8.41 2.66
N LEU A 146 27.61 7.77 3.37
CA LEU A 146 26.33 8.39 3.70
C LEU A 146 26.51 9.62 4.61
N ALA A 147 27.45 9.59 5.54
CA ALA A 147 27.75 10.73 6.40
C ALA A 147 28.28 11.94 5.61
N ASP A 148 29.06 11.70 4.54
CA ASP A 148 29.61 12.76 3.70
C ASP A 148 28.55 13.45 2.83
N ILE A 149 27.54 12.70 2.34
CA ILE A 149 26.52 13.21 1.41
C ILE A 149 25.20 13.60 2.08
N THR A 150 25.04 13.29 3.39
CA THR A 150 23.81 13.59 4.12
C THR A 150 23.99 14.84 5.00
N PRO A 151 23.04 15.79 5.03
CA PRO A 151 23.11 16.92 5.93
C PRO A 151 23.15 16.46 7.39
N ARG A 152 24.07 17.01 8.17
CA ARG A 152 24.23 16.66 9.59
C ARG A 152 22.98 16.93 10.42
N GLU A 153 22.22 17.96 10.07
CA GLU A 153 20.98 18.34 10.77
C GLU A 153 19.78 17.45 10.39
N MET A 154 19.91 16.67 9.32
CA MET A 154 18.84 15.81 8.78
C MET A 154 19.34 14.39 8.48
N PRO A 155 19.81 13.63 9.47
CA PRO A 155 20.36 12.28 9.24
C PRO A 155 19.36 11.32 8.60
N TRP A 156 18.05 11.55 8.75
CA TRP A 156 16.98 10.79 8.12
C TRP A 156 16.95 10.90 6.59
N VAL A 157 17.56 11.92 5.98
CA VAL A 157 17.72 12.05 4.53
C VAL A 157 18.58 10.93 3.95
N SER A 158 19.46 10.33 4.75
CA SER A 158 20.26 9.15 4.35
C SER A 158 19.42 8.00 3.81
N LEU A 159 18.17 7.84 4.29
CA LEU A 159 17.24 6.84 3.78
C LEU A 159 16.90 7.06 2.30
N TYR A 160 16.80 8.30 1.84
CA TYR A 160 16.57 8.62 0.43
C TYR A 160 17.77 8.22 -0.43
N TRP A 161 19.00 8.36 0.07
CA TRP A 161 20.20 7.85 -0.61
C TRP A 161 20.20 6.33 -0.71
N VAL A 162 19.82 5.63 0.36
CA VAL A 162 19.67 4.17 0.33
C VAL A 162 18.65 3.73 -0.71
N PHE A 163 17.48 4.39 -0.74
CA PHE A 163 16.47 4.12 -1.76
C PHE A 163 16.97 4.43 -3.18
N THR A 164 17.72 5.53 -3.36
CA THR A 164 18.34 5.89 -4.64
C THR A 164 19.25 4.78 -5.16
N ILE A 165 20.12 4.24 -4.29
CA ILE A 165 21.04 3.15 -4.65
C ILE A 165 20.23 1.88 -5.02
N LEU A 166 19.24 1.53 -4.22
CA LEU A 166 18.39 0.37 -4.45
C LEU A 166 17.63 0.49 -5.79
N LEU A 167 17.06 1.66 -6.06
CA LEU A 167 16.36 1.95 -7.32
C LEU A 167 17.31 1.94 -8.53
N LEU A 168 18.55 2.41 -8.37
CA LEU A 168 19.57 2.30 -9.42
C LEU A 168 19.89 0.84 -9.75
N VAL A 169 20.03 0.00 -8.72
CA VAL A 169 20.24 -1.45 -8.91
C VAL A 169 19.06 -2.07 -9.66
N MET A 170 17.82 -1.70 -9.29
CA MET A 170 16.62 -2.18 -9.97
C MET A 170 16.53 -1.69 -11.43
N LEU A 171 16.90 -0.44 -11.71
CA LEU A 171 16.96 0.10 -13.06
C LEU A 171 17.97 -0.66 -13.93
N ILE A 172 19.16 -0.94 -13.41
CA ILE A 172 20.18 -1.75 -14.10
C ILE A 172 19.63 -3.17 -14.32
N ALA A 173 19.05 -3.79 -13.29
CA ALA A 173 18.50 -5.13 -13.39
C ALA A 173 17.41 -5.23 -14.46
N VAL A 174 16.46 -4.29 -14.48
CA VAL A 174 15.39 -4.24 -15.50
C VAL A 174 15.96 -3.91 -16.89
N GLY A 175 16.93 -3.00 -16.98
CA GLY A 175 17.57 -2.60 -18.23
C GLY A 175 18.26 -3.78 -18.92
N VAL A 176 19.07 -4.53 -18.18
CA VAL A 176 19.86 -5.68 -18.68
C VAL A 176 19.00 -6.94 -18.86
N SER A 177 17.95 -7.10 -18.07
CA SER A 177 17.08 -8.28 -18.13
C SER A 177 16.40 -8.41 -19.49
N ARG A 178 16.53 -9.57 -20.10
CA ARG A 178 15.72 -9.95 -21.26
C ARG A 178 14.40 -10.50 -20.73
N PHE A 179 13.37 -9.65 -20.67
CA PHE A 179 12.04 -10.15 -20.40
C PHE A 179 11.63 -11.09 -21.53
N PRO A 180 11.28 -12.35 -21.27
CA PRO A 180 10.59 -13.14 -22.27
C PRO A 180 9.37 -12.33 -22.69
N LYS A 181 9.06 -12.30 -23.98
CA LYS A 181 7.78 -11.76 -24.44
C LYS A 181 6.71 -12.66 -23.82
N ILE A 182 6.23 -12.28 -22.64
CA ILE A 182 5.03 -12.89 -22.10
C ILE A 182 3.94 -12.35 -23.02
N GLU A 183 3.44 -13.21 -23.91
CA GLU A 183 2.25 -12.88 -24.68
C GLU A 183 1.11 -12.84 -23.67
N LEU A 184 0.88 -11.65 -23.10
CA LEU A 184 -0.36 -11.40 -22.38
C LEU A 184 -1.51 -11.77 -23.33
N LYS A 185 -2.47 -12.52 -22.85
CA LYS A 185 -3.71 -12.75 -23.59
C LYS A 185 -4.25 -11.38 -24.04
N GLU A 186 -4.92 -11.31 -25.18
CA GLU A 186 -5.40 -10.01 -25.70
C GLU A 186 -6.27 -9.25 -24.69
N ASP A 187 -6.99 -9.97 -23.85
CA ASP A 187 -7.84 -9.44 -22.77
C ASP A 187 -7.06 -9.00 -21.52
N GLU A 188 -5.80 -9.43 -21.34
CA GLU A 188 -4.90 -8.99 -20.28
C GLU A 188 -4.09 -7.74 -20.69
N LYS A 189 -4.00 -7.45 -21.98
CA LYS A 189 -3.37 -6.22 -22.45
C LYS A 189 -4.18 -5.03 -21.94
N SER A 190 -3.48 -3.98 -21.51
CA SER A 190 -4.13 -2.70 -21.24
C SER A 190 -4.78 -2.23 -22.53
N GLY A 191 -6.07 -2.04 -22.55
CA GLY A 191 -6.79 -1.76 -23.78
C GLY A 191 -6.66 -0.32 -24.26
N SER A 192 -7.11 -0.10 -25.48
CA SER A 192 -7.22 1.21 -26.11
C SER A 192 -8.14 2.16 -25.29
N LYS A 193 -8.18 3.43 -25.67
CA LYS A 193 -9.15 4.39 -25.09
C LYS A 193 -10.58 3.86 -25.08
N ASP A 194 -10.95 3.08 -26.09
CA ASP A 194 -12.29 2.47 -26.21
C ASP A 194 -12.54 1.43 -25.14
N SER A 195 -11.51 0.67 -24.71
CA SER A 195 -11.60 -0.28 -23.61
C SER A 195 -11.90 0.42 -22.28
N TYR A 196 -11.20 1.54 -21.99
CA TYR A 196 -11.51 2.35 -20.80
C TYR A 196 -12.93 2.93 -20.86
N LEU A 197 -13.35 3.47 -22.00
CA LEU A 197 -14.70 4.01 -22.18
C LEU A 197 -15.78 2.92 -22.03
N ALA A 198 -15.51 1.71 -22.51
CA ALA A 198 -16.42 0.57 -22.34
C ALA A 198 -16.53 0.17 -20.87
N LEU A 199 -15.40 0.13 -20.14
CA LEU A 199 -15.36 -0.20 -18.71
C LEU A 199 -16.06 0.88 -17.86
N PHE A 200 -15.86 2.16 -18.12
CA PHE A 200 -16.52 3.25 -17.38
C PHE A 200 -18.05 3.22 -17.47
N LYS A 201 -18.61 2.60 -18.50
CA LYS A 201 -20.07 2.38 -18.62
C LYS A 201 -20.57 1.22 -17.75
N GLN A 202 -19.68 0.37 -17.25
CA GLN A 202 -20.06 -0.80 -16.46
C GLN A 202 -20.19 -0.45 -14.98
N LYS A 203 -21.35 -0.71 -14.40
CA LYS A 203 -21.63 -0.40 -12.99
C LYS A 203 -20.70 -1.13 -12.03
N TYR A 204 -20.34 -2.40 -12.30
CA TYR A 204 -19.46 -3.19 -11.44
C TYR A 204 -18.06 -2.61 -11.34
N VAL A 205 -17.57 -1.91 -12.37
CA VAL A 205 -16.26 -1.26 -12.37
C VAL A 205 -16.17 -0.21 -11.26
N TRP A 206 -17.17 0.66 -11.16
CA TRP A 206 -17.27 1.67 -10.12
C TRP A 206 -17.49 1.08 -8.72
N LEU A 207 -18.22 -0.03 -8.63
CA LEU A 207 -18.41 -0.71 -7.36
C LEU A 207 -17.11 -1.32 -6.85
N PHE A 208 -16.29 -1.93 -7.70
CA PHE A 208 -14.98 -2.44 -7.31
C PHE A 208 -13.96 -1.32 -7.11
N PHE A 209 -14.01 -0.25 -7.90
CA PHE A 209 -13.22 0.96 -7.66
C PHE A 209 -13.45 1.48 -6.23
N LEU A 210 -14.71 1.67 -5.85
CA LEU A 210 -15.07 2.07 -4.49
C LEU A 210 -14.59 1.04 -3.44
N GLY A 211 -14.55 -0.25 -3.79
CA GLY A 211 -14.02 -1.29 -2.92
C GLY A 211 -12.53 -1.11 -2.59
N ILE A 212 -11.70 -0.87 -3.60
CA ILE A 212 -10.27 -0.60 -3.41
C ILE A 212 -10.07 0.74 -2.69
N PHE A 213 -10.84 1.78 -3.04
CA PHE A 213 -10.82 3.06 -2.33
C PHE A 213 -11.11 2.87 -0.83
N CYS A 214 -12.17 2.15 -0.49
CA CYS A 214 -12.53 1.86 0.89
C CYS A 214 -11.46 1.04 1.63
N TYR A 215 -10.82 0.07 0.93
CA TYR A 215 -9.75 -0.71 1.53
C TYR A 215 -8.56 0.17 1.94
N VAL A 216 -8.03 0.96 0.99
CA VAL A 216 -6.87 1.82 1.27
C VAL A 216 -7.24 2.92 2.28
N SER A 217 -8.49 3.41 2.25
CA SER A 217 -9.01 4.32 3.27
C SER A 217 -9.04 3.71 4.67
N THR A 218 -9.42 2.43 4.79
CA THR A 218 -9.41 1.69 6.06
C THR A 218 -7.99 1.50 6.58
N GLU A 219 -7.08 1.06 5.73
CA GLU A 219 -5.68 0.81 6.05
C GLU A 219 -4.99 2.09 6.54
N GLN A 220 -5.03 3.14 5.73
CA GLN A 220 -4.37 4.41 6.04
C GLN A 220 -5.08 5.17 7.16
N GLY A 221 -6.41 5.19 7.16
CA GLY A 221 -7.18 5.82 8.22
C GLY A 221 -6.94 5.21 9.59
N THR A 222 -6.81 3.88 9.67
CA THR A 222 -6.50 3.20 10.94
C THR A 222 -5.06 3.45 11.36
N SER A 223 -4.07 3.24 10.47
CA SER A 223 -2.64 3.32 10.80
C SER A 223 -2.21 4.74 11.19
N ILE A 224 -2.76 5.78 10.55
CA ILE A 224 -2.42 7.18 10.82
C ILE A 224 -2.98 7.64 12.18
N PHE A 225 -4.25 7.33 12.46
CA PHE A 225 -4.95 7.90 13.61
C PHE A 225 -4.90 7.06 14.89
N MET A 226 -4.48 5.77 14.83
CA MET A 226 -4.47 4.92 16.03
C MET A 226 -3.59 5.44 17.15
N SER A 227 -2.39 5.94 16.83
CA SER A 227 -1.47 6.47 17.86
C SER A 227 -2.05 7.71 18.54
N THR A 228 -2.61 8.64 17.77
CA THR A 228 -3.29 9.84 18.28
C THR A 228 -4.54 9.48 19.09
N PHE A 229 -5.29 8.45 18.67
CA PHE A 229 -6.43 7.97 19.42
C PHE A 229 -6.02 7.39 20.79
N LEU A 230 -4.98 6.56 20.81
CA LEU A 230 -4.44 5.97 22.04
C LEU A 230 -3.91 7.04 22.99
N GLU A 231 -3.27 8.09 22.48
CA GLU A 231 -2.85 9.24 23.28
C GLU A 231 -4.06 9.97 23.88
N GLN A 232 -5.00 10.37 23.03
CA GLN A 232 -6.11 11.25 23.42
C GLN A 232 -7.10 10.58 24.38
N TYR A 233 -7.37 9.28 24.20
CA TYR A 233 -8.40 8.56 24.97
C TYR A 233 -7.85 7.67 26.09
N HIS A 234 -6.57 7.30 26.03
CA HIS A 234 -5.97 6.35 26.97
C HIS A 234 -4.67 6.86 27.59
N GLY A 235 -4.22 8.09 27.26
CA GLY A 235 -2.98 8.67 27.81
C GLY A 235 -1.73 7.88 27.44
N VAL A 236 -1.73 7.19 26.30
CA VAL A 236 -0.57 6.42 25.80
C VAL A 236 0.43 7.39 25.19
N ASN A 237 1.71 7.21 25.47
CA ASN A 237 2.74 8.03 24.85
C ASN A 237 2.83 7.70 23.34
N PRO A 238 2.58 8.68 22.44
CA PRO A 238 2.53 8.44 20.99
C PRO A 238 3.88 8.10 20.38
N GLN A 239 4.99 8.53 21.00
CA GLN A 239 6.35 8.31 20.51
C GLN A 239 6.92 6.94 20.89
N THR A 240 6.38 6.30 21.93
CA THR A 240 6.80 4.97 22.41
C THR A 240 5.75 3.92 22.11
N ASP A 241 4.80 3.73 23.01
CA ASP A 241 3.79 2.67 22.92
C ASP A 241 2.82 2.88 21.74
N GLY A 242 2.49 4.15 21.42
CA GLY A 242 1.67 4.49 20.25
C GLY A 242 2.37 4.14 18.94
N ALA A 243 3.65 4.49 18.81
CA ALA A 243 4.47 4.12 17.65
C ALA A 243 4.65 2.59 17.55
N GLN A 244 4.79 1.91 18.69
CA GLN A 244 4.88 0.45 18.74
C GLN A 244 3.57 -0.21 18.28
N ALA A 245 2.41 0.33 18.65
CA ALA A 245 1.12 -0.16 18.16
C ALA A 245 1.01 -0.08 16.63
N VAL A 246 1.49 1.02 16.01
CA VAL A 246 1.56 1.17 14.55
C VAL A 246 2.52 0.13 13.94
N SER A 247 3.67 -0.11 14.56
CA SER A 247 4.62 -1.14 14.10
C SER A 247 4.01 -2.54 14.17
N TYR A 248 3.28 -2.85 15.23
CA TYR A 248 2.56 -4.12 15.35
C TYR A 248 1.41 -4.25 14.34
N PHE A 249 0.72 -3.17 13.99
CA PHE A 249 -0.29 -3.18 12.92
C PHE A 249 0.32 -3.66 11.59
N TRP A 250 1.43 -3.08 11.16
CA TRP A 250 2.10 -3.47 9.92
C TRP A 250 2.74 -4.86 10.01
N GLY A 251 3.30 -5.21 11.17
CA GLY A 251 3.86 -6.54 11.42
C GLY A 251 2.77 -7.64 11.38
N LEU A 252 1.63 -7.42 12.03
CA LEU A 252 0.49 -8.35 12.01
C LEU A 252 -0.17 -8.40 10.63
N MET A 253 -0.20 -7.29 9.89
CA MET A 253 -0.65 -7.29 8.50
C MET A 253 0.25 -8.17 7.63
N THR A 254 1.57 -8.10 7.79
CA THR A 254 2.53 -8.97 7.08
C THR A 254 2.33 -10.45 7.45
N ALA A 255 2.17 -10.75 8.74
CA ALA A 255 1.86 -12.11 9.20
C ALA A 255 0.49 -12.59 8.67
N GLY A 256 -0.49 -11.68 8.61
CA GLY A 256 -1.80 -11.94 8.04
C GLY A 256 -1.76 -12.32 6.56
N CYS A 257 -0.86 -11.75 5.76
CA CYS A 257 -0.64 -12.15 4.37
C CYS A 257 -0.20 -13.61 4.25
N LEU A 258 0.71 -14.08 5.12
CA LEU A 258 1.12 -15.50 5.15
C LEU A 258 -0.06 -16.42 5.44
N VAL A 259 -0.84 -16.09 6.47
CA VAL A 259 -2.06 -16.85 6.82
C VAL A 259 -3.08 -16.77 5.69
N GLY A 260 -3.25 -15.58 5.09
CA GLY A 260 -4.14 -15.33 3.96
C GLY A 260 -3.84 -16.22 2.75
N MET A 261 -2.57 -16.39 2.38
CA MET A 261 -2.16 -17.31 1.31
C MET A 261 -2.64 -18.75 1.57
N ILE A 262 -2.51 -19.23 2.81
CA ILE A 262 -2.99 -20.56 3.20
C ILE A 262 -4.52 -20.61 3.14
N LEU A 263 -5.18 -19.63 3.72
CA LEU A 263 -6.65 -19.58 3.76
C LEU A 263 -7.27 -19.47 2.37
N LEU A 264 -6.66 -18.73 1.43
CA LEU A 264 -7.12 -18.63 0.03
C LEU A 264 -7.05 -19.94 -0.74
N LYS A 265 -6.22 -20.90 -0.30
CA LYS A 265 -6.20 -22.25 -0.84
C LYS A 265 -7.26 -23.18 -0.23
N LEU A 266 -7.79 -22.82 0.94
CA LEU A 266 -8.74 -23.65 1.69
C LEU A 266 -10.17 -23.11 1.64
N ILE A 267 -10.35 -21.81 1.50
CA ILE A 267 -11.63 -21.12 1.62
C ILE A 267 -11.86 -20.27 0.37
N ASP A 268 -13.11 -20.24 -0.07
CA ASP A 268 -13.55 -19.34 -1.15
C ASP A 268 -13.27 -17.87 -0.79
N SER A 269 -12.73 -17.11 -1.74
CA SER A 269 -12.31 -15.73 -1.53
C SER A 269 -13.43 -14.80 -1.06
N LYS A 270 -14.67 -15.01 -1.53
CA LYS A 270 -15.83 -14.22 -1.08
C LYS A 270 -16.14 -14.46 0.39
N ARG A 271 -16.12 -15.75 0.82
CA ARG A 271 -16.36 -16.11 2.23
C ARG A 271 -15.25 -15.58 3.11
N LEU A 272 -14.01 -15.67 2.64
CA LEU A 272 -12.86 -15.15 3.37
C LEU A 272 -12.97 -13.63 3.55
N LEU A 273 -13.38 -12.89 2.50
CA LEU A 273 -13.63 -11.44 2.59
C LEU A 273 -14.71 -11.10 3.62
N GLN A 274 -15.82 -11.87 3.65
CA GLN A 274 -16.89 -11.68 4.65
C GLN A 274 -16.39 -11.90 6.08
N ILE A 275 -15.65 -12.99 6.31
CA ILE A 275 -15.10 -13.32 7.64
C ILE A 275 -14.12 -12.24 8.09
N SER A 276 -13.17 -11.85 7.23
CA SER A 276 -12.20 -10.80 7.52
C SER A 276 -12.87 -9.46 7.80
N GLY A 277 -13.90 -9.11 7.01
CA GLY A 277 -14.65 -7.87 7.20
C GLY A 277 -15.40 -7.81 8.52
N ILE A 278 -16.10 -8.89 8.88
CA ILE A 278 -16.79 -9.00 10.17
C ILE A 278 -15.79 -8.92 11.33
N LEU A 279 -14.67 -9.64 11.23
CA LEU A 279 -13.60 -9.60 12.22
C LEU A 279 -13.04 -8.18 12.38
N THR A 280 -12.79 -7.48 11.27
CA THR A 280 -12.31 -6.09 11.28
C THR A 280 -13.31 -5.15 11.97
N ILE A 281 -14.60 -5.29 11.70
CA ILE A 281 -15.65 -4.49 12.38
C ILE A 281 -15.61 -4.71 13.90
N ILE A 282 -15.53 -5.97 14.34
CA ILE A 282 -15.44 -6.31 15.77
C ILE A 282 -14.18 -5.71 16.39
N LEU A 283 -13.03 -5.86 15.74
CA LEU A 283 -11.75 -5.32 16.23
C LEU A 283 -11.76 -3.80 16.31
N LEU A 284 -12.27 -3.10 15.28
CA LEU A 284 -12.39 -1.64 15.29
C LEU A 284 -13.33 -1.15 16.41
N LEU A 285 -14.48 -1.79 16.59
CA LEU A 285 -15.37 -1.44 17.70
C LEU A 285 -14.72 -1.69 19.08
N SER A 286 -14.00 -2.81 19.20
CA SER A 286 -13.24 -3.11 20.42
C SER A 286 -12.12 -2.09 20.67
N ALA A 287 -11.44 -1.64 19.62
CA ALA A 287 -10.38 -0.64 19.70
C ALA A 287 -10.92 0.74 20.08
N LEU A 288 -12.09 1.14 19.55
CA LEU A 288 -12.66 2.47 19.76
C LEU A 288 -13.41 2.61 21.09
N PHE A 289 -13.93 1.53 21.65
CA PHE A 289 -14.77 1.55 22.86
C PHE A 289 -14.21 0.72 24.01
N GLY A 290 -13.14 -0.04 23.81
CA GLY A 290 -12.53 -0.89 24.84
C GLY A 290 -11.67 -0.12 25.85
N SER A 291 -11.16 -0.87 26.85
CA SER A 291 -10.14 -0.35 27.76
C SER A 291 -8.81 -0.08 27.04
N LYS A 292 -7.87 0.57 27.72
CA LYS A 292 -6.51 0.83 27.20
C LYS A 292 -5.87 -0.46 26.65
N GLU A 293 -5.91 -1.54 27.42
CA GLU A 293 -5.31 -2.83 27.08
C GLU A 293 -5.98 -3.44 25.83
N VAL A 294 -7.32 -3.35 25.77
CA VAL A 294 -8.09 -3.84 24.63
C VAL A 294 -7.77 -3.03 23.38
N SER A 295 -7.71 -1.70 23.47
CA SER A 295 -7.41 -0.83 22.34
C SER A 295 -5.98 -1.07 21.80
N MET A 296 -5.00 -1.23 22.71
CA MET A 296 -3.59 -1.52 22.38
C MET A 296 -3.41 -2.86 21.66
N LEU A 297 -4.29 -3.83 21.86
CA LEU A 297 -4.28 -5.11 21.16
C LEU A 297 -5.15 -5.09 19.90
N ALA A 298 -6.32 -4.47 19.97
CA ALA A 298 -7.30 -4.52 18.91
C ALA A 298 -6.86 -3.70 17.67
N PHE A 299 -6.29 -2.49 17.86
CA PHE A 299 -5.78 -1.72 16.72
C PHE A 299 -4.71 -2.46 15.89
N PRO A 300 -3.65 -3.03 16.47
CA PRO A 300 -2.72 -3.87 15.73
C PRO A 300 -3.39 -5.08 15.05
N ALA A 301 -4.34 -5.73 15.72
CA ALA A 301 -5.06 -6.89 15.17
C ALA A 301 -5.95 -6.54 13.96
N VAL A 302 -6.37 -5.27 13.81
CA VAL A 302 -7.01 -4.79 12.57
C VAL A 302 -6.10 -5.01 11.38
N GLY A 303 -4.78 -4.74 11.50
CA GLY A 303 -3.82 -5.01 10.43
C GLY A 303 -3.87 -6.45 9.94
N PHE A 304 -3.88 -7.42 10.86
CA PHE A 304 -4.02 -8.83 10.51
C PHE A 304 -5.32 -9.12 9.76
N SER A 305 -6.44 -8.57 10.22
CA SER A 305 -7.75 -8.87 9.65
C SER A 305 -7.98 -8.27 8.26
N ILE A 306 -7.34 -7.12 7.94
CA ILE A 306 -7.47 -6.48 6.62
C ILE A 306 -6.44 -6.97 5.60
N SER A 307 -5.40 -7.68 6.01
CA SER A 307 -4.23 -8.04 5.20
C SER A 307 -4.58 -8.61 3.83
N MET A 308 -5.54 -9.52 3.76
CA MET A 308 -5.92 -10.22 2.53
C MET A 308 -7.03 -9.53 1.72
N MET A 309 -7.63 -8.46 2.24
CA MET A 309 -8.81 -7.86 1.59
C MET A 309 -8.47 -7.22 0.24
N TYR A 310 -7.30 -6.55 0.12
CA TYR A 310 -6.87 -5.94 -1.13
C TYR A 310 -6.79 -6.97 -2.26
N SER A 311 -6.04 -8.04 -2.03
CA SER A 311 -5.80 -9.11 -3.00
C SER A 311 -7.11 -9.80 -3.41
N ILE A 312 -8.01 -10.01 -2.44
CA ILE A 312 -9.33 -10.61 -2.70
C ILE A 312 -10.20 -9.67 -3.54
N VAL A 313 -10.34 -8.40 -3.15
CA VAL A 313 -11.19 -7.44 -3.88
C VAL A 313 -10.65 -7.24 -5.30
N PHE A 314 -9.34 -7.11 -5.46
CA PHE A 314 -8.71 -6.96 -6.76
C PHE A 314 -8.92 -8.20 -7.64
N SER A 315 -8.76 -9.40 -7.08
CA SER A 315 -9.02 -10.67 -7.76
C SER A 315 -10.48 -10.83 -8.16
N LEU A 316 -11.41 -10.54 -7.24
CA LEU A 316 -12.84 -10.58 -7.54
C LEU A 316 -13.23 -9.61 -8.66
N ALA A 317 -12.63 -8.41 -8.65
CA ALA A 317 -12.86 -7.40 -9.69
C ALA A 317 -12.42 -7.93 -11.06
N LEU A 318 -11.16 -8.32 -11.21
CA LEU A 318 -10.64 -8.78 -12.49
C LEU A 318 -11.35 -10.05 -12.97
N ASN A 319 -11.64 -10.99 -12.06
CA ASN A 319 -12.37 -12.21 -12.40
C ASN A 319 -13.89 -12.00 -12.64
N SER A 320 -14.41 -10.79 -12.40
CA SER A 320 -15.79 -10.42 -12.77
C SER A 320 -15.90 -9.79 -14.15
N ALA A 321 -14.78 -9.39 -14.75
CA ALA A 321 -14.73 -8.88 -16.11
C ALA A 321 -14.52 -10.02 -17.10
N SER A 322 -15.15 -9.95 -18.27
CA SER A 322 -14.93 -10.90 -19.36
C SER A 322 -13.78 -10.51 -20.28
N GLN A 323 -13.43 -9.22 -20.30
CA GLN A 323 -12.42 -8.62 -21.19
C GLN A 323 -11.79 -7.39 -20.55
N HIS A 324 -10.69 -6.92 -21.14
CA HIS A 324 -10.02 -5.65 -20.76
C HIS A 324 -9.44 -5.63 -19.31
N HIS A 325 -8.92 -6.77 -18.85
CA HIS A 325 -8.40 -6.91 -17.48
C HIS A 325 -7.27 -5.91 -17.18
N GLY A 326 -6.37 -5.66 -18.14
CA GLY A 326 -5.30 -4.67 -17.98
C GLY A 326 -5.81 -3.25 -17.78
N SER A 327 -6.79 -2.81 -18.61
CA SER A 327 -7.43 -1.50 -18.44
C SER A 327 -8.20 -1.41 -17.12
N PHE A 328 -8.86 -2.50 -16.71
CA PHE A 328 -9.57 -2.54 -15.45
C PHE A 328 -8.62 -2.48 -14.26
N ALA A 329 -7.49 -3.17 -14.33
CA ALA A 329 -6.44 -3.04 -13.32
C ALA A 329 -5.96 -1.59 -13.17
N GLY A 330 -5.75 -0.86 -14.28
CA GLY A 330 -5.40 0.56 -14.26
C GLY A 330 -6.46 1.43 -13.54
N ILE A 331 -7.77 1.17 -13.80
CA ILE A 331 -8.87 1.85 -13.09
C ILE A 331 -8.84 1.52 -11.60
N LEU A 332 -8.64 0.25 -11.22
CA LEU A 332 -8.57 -0.16 -9.82
C LEU A 332 -7.35 0.44 -9.10
N CYS A 333 -6.19 0.53 -9.78
CA CYS A 333 -5.01 1.18 -9.22
C CYS A 333 -5.24 2.67 -8.94
N SER A 334 -6.04 3.38 -9.76
CA SER A 334 -6.37 4.77 -9.47
C SER A 334 -7.21 4.96 -8.20
N ALA A 335 -7.94 3.92 -7.76
CA ALA A 335 -8.69 3.92 -6.51
C ALA A 335 -7.81 3.90 -5.25
N ILE A 336 -6.50 3.62 -5.39
CA ILE A 336 -5.51 3.71 -4.29
C ILE A 336 -5.44 5.14 -3.72
N VAL A 337 -5.94 6.14 -4.44
CA VAL A 337 -6.15 7.51 -3.92
C VAL A 337 -7.01 7.53 -2.64
N GLY A 338 -7.72 6.47 -2.30
CA GLY A 338 -8.35 6.27 -1.00
C GLY A 338 -7.40 6.46 0.19
N GLY A 339 -6.08 6.24 -0.02
CA GLY A 339 -5.05 6.52 0.97
C GLY A 339 -4.89 8.00 1.34
N ALA A 340 -5.31 8.91 0.46
CA ALA A 340 -5.47 10.34 0.77
C ALA A 340 -6.89 10.65 1.24
N GLY A 341 -7.90 10.15 0.51
CA GLY A 341 -9.31 10.46 0.75
C GLY A 341 -9.85 9.95 2.09
N GLY A 342 -9.47 8.75 2.49
CA GLY A 342 -9.90 8.15 3.75
C GLY A 342 -9.46 8.95 4.99
N PRO A 343 -8.15 9.17 5.19
CA PRO A 343 -7.66 10.01 6.28
C PRO A 343 -8.24 11.43 6.26
N MET A 344 -8.44 12.03 5.08
CA MET A 344 -9.05 13.35 4.95
C MET A 344 -10.51 13.35 5.45
N ILE A 345 -11.30 12.34 5.13
CA ILE A 345 -12.68 12.18 5.65
C ILE A 345 -12.66 12.02 7.16
N VAL A 346 -11.77 11.14 7.68
CA VAL A 346 -11.65 10.89 9.12
C VAL A 346 -11.26 12.16 9.87
N SER A 347 -10.24 12.91 9.39
CA SER A 347 -9.81 14.15 10.04
C SER A 347 -10.89 15.23 10.01
N THR A 348 -11.55 15.44 8.86
CA THR A 348 -12.63 16.44 8.75
C THR A 348 -13.79 16.14 9.70
N LEU A 349 -14.17 14.87 9.83
CA LEU A 349 -15.20 14.45 10.80
C LEU A 349 -14.69 14.58 12.25
N ALA A 350 -13.41 14.30 12.48
CA ALA A 350 -12.79 14.45 13.81
C ALA A 350 -12.78 15.91 14.26
N ASP A 351 -12.42 16.83 13.37
CA ASP A 351 -12.41 18.27 13.65
C ASP A 351 -13.81 18.82 13.92
N ALA A 352 -14.82 18.31 13.19
CA ALA A 352 -16.21 18.72 13.35
C ALA A 352 -16.86 18.16 14.62
N THR A 353 -16.36 17.04 15.18
CA THR A 353 -17.02 16.32 16.28
C THR A 353 -16.03 15.77 17.31
N SER A 354 -15.40 14.63 17.02
CA SER A 354 -14.35 14.01 17.83
C SER A 354 -13.56 13.00 17.00
N LEU A 355 -12.33 12.71 17.38
CA LEU A 355 -11.51 11.70 16.72
C LEU A 355 -12.18 10.32 16.72
N ARG A 356 -12.88 9.96 17.80
CA ARG A 356 -13.64 8.70 17.86
C ARG A 356 -14.72 8.64 16.79
N THR A 357 -15.47 9.72 16.57
CA THR A 357 -16.51 9.80 15.55
C THR A 357 -15.90 9.73 14.14
N GLY A 358 -14.79 10.44 13.92
CA GLY A 358 -14.06 10.36 12.64
C GLY A 358 -13.63 8.93 12.35
N MET A 359 -13.01 8.24 13.31
CA MET A 359 -12.57 6.85 13.16
C MET A 359 -13.73 5.85 13.04
N LEU A 360 -14.90 6.12 13.63
CA LEU A 360 -16.10 5.30 13.42
C LEU A 360 -16.52 5.27 11.94
N PHE A 361 -16.22 6.30 11.16
CA PHE A 361 -16.54 6.30 9.74
C PHE A 361 -15.76 5.22 8.97
N ILE A 362 -14.63 4.74 9.50
CA ILE A 362 -13.88 3.61 8.93
C ILE A 362 -14.76 2.35 8.86
N LEU A 363 -15.71 2.17 9.78
CA LEU A 363 -16.67 1.07 9.74
C LEU A 363 -17.55 1.09 8.47
N VAL A 364 -17.83 2.27 7.92
CA VAL A 364 -18.56 2.39 6.64
C VAL A 364 -17.73 1.82 5.51
N PHE A 365 -16.43 2.12 5.48
CA PHE A 365 -15.50 1.55 4.50
C PHE A 365 -15.41 0.03 4.61
N VAL A 366 -15.19 -0.48 5.82
CA VAL A 366 -15.11 -1.94 6.08
C VAL A 366 -16.44 -2.62 5.77
N GLY A 367 -17.56 -2.00 6.13
CA GLY A 367 -18.91 -2.49 5.81
C GLY A 367 -19.11 -2.64 4.31
N TYR A 368 -18.67 -1.66 3.53
CA TYR A 368 -18.73 -1.73 2.07
C TYR A 368 -17.85 -2.86 1.49
N ILE A 369 -16.60 -3.00 1.98
CA ILE A 369 -15.71 -4.08 1.55
C ILE A 369 -16.35 -5.44 1.88
N THR A 370 -16.88 -5.60 3.08
CA THR A 370 -17.57 -6.83 3.51
C THR A 370 -18.76 -7.13 2.60
N PHE A 371 -19.53 -6.10 2.22
CA PHE A 371 -20.68 -6.21 1.33
C PHE A 371 -20.29 -6.71 -0.08
N ILE A 372 -19.08 -6.41 -0.57
CA ILE A 372 -18.56 -6.96 -1.84
C ILE A 372 -18.61 -8.50 -1.81
N GLY A 373 -18.25 -9.13 -0.70
CA GLY A 373 -18.30 -10.58 -0.53
C GLY A 373 -19.71 -11.19 -0.75
N PHE A 374 -20.79 -10.41 -0.63
CA PHE A 374 -22.16 -10.88 -0.87
C PHE A 374 -22.60 -10.71 -2.33
N TRP A 375 -22.34 -9.55 -2.94
CA TRP A 375 -22.86 -9.25 -4.28
C TRP A 375 -21.90 -9.61 -5.42
N ALA A 376 -20.59 -9.71 -5.19
CA ALA A 376 -19.62 -10.00 -6.24
C ALA A 376 -19.94 -11.36 -6.92
N ARG A 377 -19.91 -11.36 -8.25
CA ARG A 377 -20.17 -12.56 -9.08
C ARG A 377 -19.02 -12.77 -10.05
N PRO A 378 -17.87 -13.28 -9.57
CA PRO A 378 -16.75 -13.57 -10.44
C PRO A 378 -17.11 -14.69 -11.43
N LEU A 379 -16.66 -14.56 -12.68
CA LEU A 379 -16.80 -15.57 -13.72
C LEU A 379 -15.91 -16.78 -13.43
N ILE A 380 -14.79 -16.54 -12.73
CA ILE A 380 -13.81 -17.52 -12.33
C ILE A 380 -13.63 -17.44 -10.82
N ASN A 381 -13.87 -18.54 -10.13
CA ASN A 381 -13.64 -18.64 -8.69
C ASN A 381 -12.20 -19.07 -8.41
N ASN A 382 -11.68 -18.70 -7.23
CA ASN A 382 -10.36 -19.16 -6.80
C ASN A 382 -10.34 -20.69 -6.62
N LYS A 383 -9.20 -21.29 -6.98
CA LYS A 383 -9.00 -22.73 -6.84
C LYS A 383 -8.73 -23.09 -5.39
N THR A 384 -9.65 -23.84 -4.79
CA THR A 384 -9.52 -24.36 -3.42
C THR A 384 -9.17 -25.84 -3.41
N VAL A 385 -8.35 -26.25 -2.44
CA VAL A 385 -7.98 -27.65 -2.19
C VAL A 385 -8.72 -28.12 -0.94
N ARG A 386 -9.36 -29.30 -0.99
CA ARG A 386 -9.99 -29.85 0.21
C ARG A 386 -8.93 -30.35 1.19
N LEU A 387 -9.05 -29.99 2.46
CA LEU A 387 -8.14 -30.44 3.52
C LEU A 387 -7.89 -31.98 3.49
N LYS A 388 -8.91 -32.76 3.14
CA LYS A 388 -8.80 -34.22 3.00
C LYS A 388 -7.85 -34.66 1.89
N ASP A 389 -7.66 -33.85 0.86
CA ASP A 389 -6.83 -34.21 -0.29
C ASP A 389 -5.35 -33.93 -0.02
N LEU A 390 -5.04 -32.99 0.91
CA LEU A 390 -3.68 -32.71 1.38
C LEU A 390 -3.06 -33.86 2.17
N PHE A 391 -3.90 -34.71 2.83
CA PHE A 391 -3.46 -35.87 3.61
C PHE A 391 -3.53 -37.16 2.85
N LYS A 392 -4.05 -37.20 1.60
CA LYS A 392 -4.13 -38.36 0.74
C LYS A 392 -2.93 -38.59 -0.18
N GLN A 393 -2.01 -37.64 -0.26
CA GLN A 393 -0.77 -37.76 -1.05
C GLN A 393 0.41 -38.21 -0.16
N ARG A 394 0.17 -39.25 0.67
CA ARG A 394 1.22 -40.04 1.29
C ARG A 394 0.99 -41.50 1.02
#